data_c61caab078eb44bd85aadc541db8acb0
#
_entry.id   c61caab078eb44bd85aadc541db8acb0
#
_cell.length_a   1.000
_cell.length_b   1.000
_cell.length_c   1.000
_cell.angle_alpha   90.00
_cell.angle_beta   90.00
_cell.angle_gamma   90.00
#
_symmetry.space_group_name_H-M   'P 1'
#
loop_
_entity.id
_entity.type
_entity.pdbx_description
1 polymer ?
#
loop_
_entity_poly.entity_id
_entity_poly.type
_entity_poly.pdbx_seq_one_letter_code
_entity_poly.pdbx_strand_id
1 'polypeptide(L)'
;MQTGELDGVCWCGFTEAYEVGWADICNYALTNSVTGAWFGSYFANSKSWEKLSPKLQELFKMSIDQSHYYRQVWYWGGEADLRVNGKKMELTSLPANEWSGVVKDAEKFWDDVASSSPRSGKVVDAFKLYAATMDKAGYPYR
;
A
#
# COMPACT_ATOMS: atom_id res chain seq x y z
N MET A 1 16.01 -4.22 14.73
CA MET A 1 15.70 -2.91 15.31
C MET A 1 15.96 -2.85 16.82
N GLN A 2 15.23 -3.52 17.69
CA GLN A 2 15.55 -3.52 19.14
C GLN A 2 16.94 -4.07 19.44
N THR A 3 17.43 -5.03 18.67
CA THR A 3 18.77 -5.63 18.80
C THR A 3 19.87 -4.83 18.11
N GLY A 4 19.54 -3.77 17.37
CA GLY A 4 20.49 -3.00 16.56
C GLY A 4 20.95 -3.68 15.26
N GLU A 5 20.36 -4.80 14.87
CA GLU A 5 20.71 -5.49 13.63
C GLU A 5 20.09 -4.86 12.38
N LEU A 6 18.99 -4.10 12.55
CA LEU A 6 18.29 -3.43 11.47
C LEU A 6 18.14 -1.94 11.79
N ASP A 7 18.48 -1.09 10.83
CA ASP A 7 18.40 0.37 10.96
C ASP A 7 17.02 0.92 10.54
N GLY A 8 16.27 0.19 9.74
CA GLY A 8 14.97 0.61 9.24
C GLY A 8 14.05 -0.56 8.94
N VAL A 9 12.77 -0.27 8.84
CA VAL A 9 11.72 -1.21 8.46
C VAL A 9 10.73 -0.53 7.52
N CYS A 10 10.26 -1.26 6.54
CA CYS A 10 9.20 -0.84 5.64
C CYS A 10 8.14 -1.93 5.54
N TRP A 11 6.88 -1.53 5.70
CA TRP A 11 5.75 -2.44 5.50
C TRP A 11 4.53 -1.68 4.97
N CYS A 12 3.56 -1.34 5.82
CA CYS A 12 2.35 -0.61 5.44
C CYS A 12 2.44 0.88 5.86
N GLY A 13 1.40 1.42 6.47
CA GLY A 13 1.36 2.81 6.91
C GLY A 13 1.62 3.00 8.41
N PHE A 14 1.31 4.20 8.87
CA PHE A 14 1.48 4.58 10.27
C PHE A 14 0.54 3.80 11.19
N THR A 15 -0.68 3.50 10.73
CA THR A 15 -1.67 2.75 11.49
C THR A 15 -1.10 1.42 11.95
N GLU A 16 -0.53 0.65 11.02
CA GLU A 16 0.10 -0.63 11.35
C GLU A 16 1.38 -0.46 12.15
N ALA A 17 2.19 0.55 11.85
CA ALA A 17 3.42 0.80 12.61
C ALA A 17 3.13 1.04 14.11
N TYR A 18 2.04 1.71 14.42
CA TYR A 18 1.58 1.91 15.81
C TYR A 18 0.97 0.64 16.40
N GLU A 19 0.15 -0.11 15.65
CA GLU A 19 -0.50 -1.33 16.12
C GLU A 19 0.49 -2.46 16.42
N VAL A 20 1.51 -2.63 15.59
CA VAL A 20 2.53 -3.68 15.80
C VAL A 20 3.68 -3.25 16.72
N GLY A 21 3.65 -2.02 17.25
CA GLY A 21 4.61 -1.52 18.21
C GLY A 21 5.93 -1.01 17.61
N TRP A 22 6.02 -0.81 16.29
CA TRP A 22 7.22 -0.23 15.68
C TRP A 22 7.43 1.23 16.08
N ALA A 23 6.33 1.96 16.28
CA ALA A 23 6.36 3.32 16.77
C ALA A 23 6.98 3.47 18.18
N ASP A 24 7.10 2.39 18.95
CA ASP A 24 7.77 2.39 20.24
C ASP A 24 9.30 2.23 20.13
N ILE A 25 9.79 1.88 18.93
CA ILE A 25 11.21 1.58 18.67
C ILE A 25 11.80 2.57 17.67
N CYS A 26 11.03 2.95 16.65
CA CYS A 26 11.45 3.87 15.59
C CYS A 26 11.14 5.30 16.00
N ASN A 27 12.16 6.16 16.00
CA ASN A 27 11.99 7.57 16.33
C ASN A 27 11.53 8.41 15.15
N TYR A 28 11.71 7.92 13.93
CA TYR A 28 11.44 8.64 12.69
C TYR A 28 10.55 7.83 11.76
N ALA A 29 9.72 8.52 10.99
CA ALA A 29 8.89 7.91 9.98
C ALA A 29 8.91 8.73 8.67
N LEU A 30 9.22 8.05 7.57
CA LEU A 30 9.26 8.67 6.25
C LEU A 30 7.84 8.88 5.72
N THR A 31 7.53 10.11 5.32
CA THR A 31 6.21 10.48 4.76
C THR A 31 6.12 10.29 3.25
N ASN A 32 7.24 10.16 2.55
CA ASN A 32 7.25 9.81 1.15
C ASN A 32 6.70 8.40 0.96
N SER A 33 5.73 8.24 0.06
CA SER A 33 5.11 6.94 -0.22
C SER A 33 6.04 6.07 -1.05
N VAL A 34 6.61 5.02 -0.47
CA VAL A 34 7.56 4.13 -1.15
C VAL A 34 6.86 3.27 -2.20
N THR A 35 5.64 2.84 -1.96
CA THR A 35 4.89 1.93 -2.83
C THR A 35 3.69 2.57 -3.52
N GLY A 36 3.21 3.70 -3.04
CA GLY A 36 2.04 4.41 -3.56
C GLY A 36 0.71 3.71 -3.36
N ALA A 37 0.57 2.47 -3.79
CA ALA A 37 -0.65 1.67 -3.67
C ALA A 37 -0.33 0.19 -3.50
N TRP A 38 -1.26 -0.55 -2.88
CA TRP A 38 -1.18 -2.00 -2.77
C TRP A 38 -2.54 -2.66 -3.03
N PHE A 39 -2.52 -3.94 -3.34
CA PHE A 39 -3.72 -4.74 -3.54
C PHE A 39 -3.87 -5.77 -2.44
N GLY A 40 -5.02 -5.77 -1.77
CA GLY A 40 -5.44 -6.87 -0.93
C GLY A 40 -6.23 -7.88 -1.75
N SER A 41 -5.84 -9.15 -1.70
CA SER A 41 -6.54 -10.22 -2.39
C SER A 41 -7.12 -11.22 -1.39
N TYR A 42 -8.33 -11.68 -1.67
CA TYR A 42 -8.98 -12.73 -0.90
C TYR A 42 -8.92 -14.03 -1.72
N PHE A 43 -8.47 -15.10 -1.10
CA PHE A 43 -8.34 -16.41 -1.74
C PHE A 43 -9.21 -17.42 -1.01
N ALA A 44 -9.91 -18.24 -1.75
CA ALA A 44 -10.63 -19.38 -1.22
C ALA A 44 -10.19 -20.66 -1.94
N ASN A 45 -10.07 -21.77 -1.19
CA ASN A 45 -9.89 -23.06 -1.80
C ASN A 45 -11.16 -23.44 -2.56
N SER A 46 -11.03 -23.83 -3.85
CA SER A 46 -12.17 -24.12 -4.73
C SER A 46 -13.13 -25.16 -4.13
N LYS A 47 -12.58 -26.27 -3.60
CA LYS A 47 -13.40 -27.33 -2.97
C LYS A 47 -14.16 -26.87 -1.72
N SER A 48 -13.60 -25.92 -0.99
CA SER A 48 -14.29 -25.33 0.17
C SER A 48 -15.35 -24.32 -0.28
N TRP A 49 -15.07 -23.55 -1.32
CA TRP A 49 -16.00 -22.60 -1.92
C TRP A 49 -17.24 -23.30 -2.51
N GLU A 50 -17.05 -24.42 -3.21
CA GLU A 50 -18.12 -25.22 -3.82
C GLU A 50 -19.07 -25.86 -2.78
N LYS A 51 -18.64 -26.02 -1.53
CA LYS A 51 -19.50 -26.51 -0.44
C LYS A 51 -20.49 -25.44 0.07
N LEU A 52 -20.26 -24.17 -0.24
CA LEU A 52 -21.17 -23.11 0.13
C LEU A 52 -22.35 -23.09 -0.83
N SER A 53 -23.56 -22.89 -0.30
CA SER A 53 -24.71 -22.63 -1.16
C SER A 53 -24.50 -21.35 -1.97
N PRO A 54 -25.15 -21.22 -3.15
CA PRO A 54 -25.05 -19.99 -3.96
C PRO A 54 -25.38 -18.71 -3.17
N LYS A 55 -26.35 -18.79 -2.26
CA LYS A 55 -26.72 -17.68 -1.38
C LYS A 55 -25.59 -17.29 -0.44
N LEU A 56 -24.87 -18.25 0.12
CA LEU A 56 -23.73 -18.00 1.01
C LEU A 56 -22.53 -17.46 0.23
N GLN A 57 -22.29 -17.94 -0.99
CA GLN A 57 -21.24 -17.42 -1.86
C GLN A 57 -21.49 -15.94 -2.20
N GLU A 58 -22.75 -15.59 -2.49
CA GLU A 58 -23.12 -14.20 -2.79
C GLU A 58 -23.00 -13.30 -1.55
N LEU A 59 -23.48 -13.76 -0.41
CA LEU A 59 -23.36 -13.04 0.86
C LEU A 59 -21.87 -12.80 1.21
N PHE A 60 -21.03 -13.79 0.98
CA PHE A 60 -19.59 -13.69 1.22
C PHE A 60 -18.94 -12.62 0.34
N LYS A 61 -19.27 -12.59 -0.96
CA LYS A 61 -18.78 -11.55 -1.88
C LYS A 61 -19.20 -10.15 -1.43
N MET A 62 -20.48 -9.97 -1.12
CA MET A 62 -21.00 -8.70 -0.60
C MET A 62 -20.30 -8.27 0.68
N SER A 63 -20.02 -9.21 1.57
CA SER A 63 -19.30 -8.91 2.83
C SER A 63 -17.86 -8.49 2.58
N ILE A 64 -17.18 -9.06 1.57
CA ILE A 64 -15.84 -8.64 1.16
C ILE A 64 -15.88 -7.21 0.61
N ASP A 65 -16.81 -6.90 -0.29
CA ASP A 65 -16.94 -5.57 -0.88
C ASP A 65 -17.22 -4.50 0.20
N GLN A 66 -18.11 -4.81 1.13
CA GLN A 66 -18.40 -3.94 2.27
C GLN A 66 -17.17 -3.77 3.19
N SER A 67 -16.47 -4.87 3.49
CA SER A 67 -15.24 -4.85 4.30
C SER A 67 -14.16 -3.99 3.65
N HIS A 68 -14.05 -4.02 2.31
CA HIS A 68 -13.10 -3.19 1.58
C HIS A 68 -13.38 -1.70 1.80
N TYR A 69 -14.62 -1.27 1.69
CA TYR A 69 -15.02 0.11 1.93
C TYR A 69 -14.72 0.57 3.36
N TYR A 70 -15.12 -0.20 4.36
CA TYR A 70 -14.83 0.13 5.76
C TYR A 70 -13.34 0.19 6.06
N ARG A 71 -12.56 -0.73 5.49
CA ARG A 71 -11.11 -0.73 5.63
C ARG A 71 -10.48 0.53 5.04
N GLN A 72 -10.92 0.99 3.88
CA GLN A 72 -10.43 2.23 3.28
C GLN A 72 -10.70 3.43 4.20
N VAL A 73 -11.92 3.59 4.68
CA VAL A 73 -12.29 4.71 5.55
C VAL A 73 -11.50 4.67 6.86
N TRP A 74 -11.43 3.50 7.48
CA TRP A 74 -10.67 3.28 8.71
C TRP A 74 -9.17 3.58 8.51
N TYR A 75 -8.61 3.08 7.42
CA TYR A 75 -7.20 3.26 7.11
C TYR A 75 -6.84 4.74 6.90
N TRP A 76 -7.58 5.42 6.05
CA TRP A 76 -7.32 6.82 5.75
C TRP A 76 -7.54 7.72 6.96
N GLY A 77 -8.57 7.45 7.75
CA GLY A 77 -8.83 8.16 9.00
C GLY A 77 -7.71 7.93 10.02
N GLY A 78 -7.29 6.70 10.21
CA GLY A 78 -6.17 6.33 11.09
C GLY A 78 -4.84 6.93 10.66
N GLU A 79 -4.51 6.86 9.37
CA GLU A 79 -3.31 7.50 8.81
C GLU A 79 -3.29 9.01 9.04
N ALA A 80 -4.42 9.69 8.77
CA ALA A 80 -4.53 11.13 8.98
C ALA A 80 -4.41 11.50 10.46
N ASP A 81 -5.09 10.77 11.34
CA ASP A 81 -5.03 11.02 12.77
C ASP A 81 -3.62 10.83 13.34
N LEU A 82 -2.96 9.74 12.99
CA LEU A 82 -1.60 9.45 13.48
C LEU A 82 -0.56 10.42 12.93
N ARG A 83 -0.74 10.95 11.73
CA ARG A 83 0.12 12.01 11.18
C ARG A 83 -0.02 13.33 11.93
N VAL A 84 -1.20 13.63 12.45
CA VAL A 84 -1.48 14.90 13.16
C VAL A 84 -1.25 14.74 14.66
N ASN A 85 -1.73 13.68 15.26
CA ASN A 85 -1.83 13.48 16.70
C ASN A 85 -0.86 12.43 17.25
N GLY A 86 -0.25 11.63 16.38
CA GLY A 86 0.74 10.62 16.78
C GLY A 86 2.00 11.29 17.33
N LYS A 87 2.42 10.87 18.54
CA LYS A 87 3.52 11.51 19.28
C LYS A 87 4.78 10.65 19.42
N LYS A 88 4.75 9.44 18.88
CA LYS A 88 5.86 8.48 19.05
C LYS A 88 6.96 8.63 18.02
N MET A 89 6.62 9.09 16.82
CA MET A 89 7.57 9.21 15.70
C MET A 89 7.58 10.63 15.16
N GLU A 90 8.78 11.14 14.87
CA GLU A 90 8.96 12.37 14.10
C GLU A 90 8.75 12.09 12.60
N LEU A 91 7.88 12.87 11.97
CA LEU A 91 7.63 12.74 10.53
C LEU A 91 8.74 13.42 9.73
N THR A 92 9.36 12.67 8.86
CA THR A 92 10.45 13.13 7.99
C THR A 92 10.09 12.95 6.52
N SER A 93 10.77 13.66 5.65
CA SER A 93 10.62 13.51 4.21
C SER A 93 11.93 13.71 3.49
N LEU A 94 12.16 12.98 2.42
CA LEU A 94 13.24 13.26 1.50
C LEU A 94 12.92 14.49 0.66
N PRO A 95 13.93 15.31 0.30
CA PRO A 95 13.75 16.41 -0.64
C PRO A 95 13.19 15.93 -1.98
N ALA A 96 12.38 16.75 -2.64
CA ALA A 96 11.67 16.38 -3.87
C ALA A 96 12.63 15.94 -5.00
N ASN A 97 13.82 16.55 -5.10
CA ASN A 97 14.83 16.17 -6.08
C ASN A 97 15.42 14.78 -5.81
N GLU A 98 15.65 14.41 -4.55
CA GLU A 98 16.13 13.07 -4.18
C GLU A 98 15.01 12.04 -4.38
N TRP A 99 13.79 12.37 -3.94
CA TRP A 99 12.63 11.49 -4.13
C TRP A 99 12.35 11.19 -5.60
N SER A 100 12.51 12.18 -6.49
CA SER A 100 12.36 11.97 -7.94
C SER A 100 13.37 10.96 -8.51
N GLY A 101 14.55 10.85 -7.92
CA GLY A 101 15.52 9.81 -8.25
C GLY A 101 15.03 8.42 -7.89
N VAL A 102 14.50 8.26 -6.68
CA VAL A 102 13.90 6.99 -6.20
C VAL A 102 12.76 6.54 -7.11
N VAL A 103 11.87 7.46 -7.51
CA VAL A 103 10.76 7.15 -8.43
C VAL A 103 11.28 6.66 -9.78
N LYS A 104 12.28 7.31 -10.36
CA LYS A 104 12.88 6.88 -11.64
C LYS A 104 13.52 5.50 -11.56
N ASP A 105 14.16 5.17 -10.44
CA ASP A 105 14.73 3.84 -10.26
C ASP A 105 13.66 2.76 -10.06
N ALA A 106 12.56 3.09 -9.39
CA ALA A 106 11.38 2.22 -9.31
C ALA A 106 10.76 1.95 -10.69
N GLU A 107 10.70 2.94 -11.56
CA GLU A 107 10.21 2.77 -12.95
C GLU A 107 11.09 1.80 -13.75
N LYS A 108 12.41 1.86 -13.61
CA LYS A 108 13.33 0.88 -14.24
C LYS A 108 13.07 -0.54 -13.75
N PHE A 109 12.88 -0.70 -12.43
CA PHE A 109 12.52 -2.00 -11.86
C PHE A 109 11.20 -2.52 -12.43
N TRP A 110 10.21 -1.66 -12.66
CA TRP A 110 8.96 -2.07 -13.31
C TRP A 110 9.18 -2.54 -14.76
N ASP A 111 10.12 -1.94 -15.49
CA ASP A 111 10.48 -2.41 -16.84
C ASP A 111 11.10 -3.81 -16.82
N ASP A 112 11.92 -4.10 -15.83
CA ASP A 112 12.48 -5.44 -15.63
C ASP A 112 11.36 -6.47 -15.33
N VAL A 113 10.40 -6.11 -14.45
CA VAL A 113 9.22 -6.95 -14.18
C VAL A 113 8.39 -7.15 -15.44
N ALA A 114 8.17 -6.10 -16.23
CA ALA A 114 7.41 -6.16 -17.48
C ALA A 114 8.03 -7.13 -18.49
N SER A 115 9.35 -7.19 -18.55
CA SER A 115 10.09 -8.07 -19.46
C SER A 115 9.97 -9.55 -19.10
N SER A 116 9.57 -9.89 -17.88
CA SER A 116 9.52 -11.29 -17.39
C SER A 116 8.45 -12.15 -18.07
N SER A 117 7.37 -11.57 -18.57
CA SER A 117 6.33 -12.25 -19.35
C SER A 117 5.40 -11.28 -20.06
N PRO A 118 4.72 -11.69 -21.16
CA PRO A 118 3.71 -10.87 -21.82
C PRO A 118 2.56 -10.44 -20.88
N ARG A 119 2.25 -11.25 -19.86
CA ARG A 119 1.23 -10.92 -18.87
C ARG A 119 1.72 -9.85 -17.90
N SER A 120 2.95 -9.97 -17.41
CA SER A 120 3.57 -8.95 -16.57
C SER A 120 3.67 -7.62 -17.30
N GLY A 121 4.05 -7.62 -18.58
CA GLY A 121 4.09 -6.43 -19.42
C GLY A 121 2.75 -5.69 -19.45
N LYS A 122 1.66 -6.40 -19.76
CA LYS A 122 0.30 -5.82 -19.77
C LYS A 122 -0.10 -5.21 -18.42
N VAL A 123 0.28 -5.84 -17.32
CA VAL A 123 -0.04 -5.33 -15.97
C VAL A 123 0.77 -4.06 -15.69
N VAL A 124 2.06 -4.05 -15.97
CA VAL A 124 2.92 -2.86 -15.78
C VAL A 124 2.46 -1.71 -16.67
N ASP A 125 2.12 -1.96 -17.94
CA ASP A 125 1.58 -0.95 -18.86
C ASP A 125 0.29 -0.30 -18.30
N ALA A 126 -0.60 -1.12 -17.73
CA ALA A 126 -1.83 -0.61 -17.11
C ALA A 126 -1.52 0.28 -15.90
N PHE A 127 -0.55 -0.10 -15.04
CA PHE A 127 -0.11 0.73 -13.92
C PHE A 127 0.53 2.04 -14.37
N LYS A 128 1.42 2.00 -15.34
CA LYS A 128 2.06 3.21 -15.88
C LYS A 128 1.03 4.16 -16.49
N LEU A 129 0.08 3.64 -17.25
CA LEU A 129 -1.01 4.42 -17.82
C LEU A 129 -1.87 5.06 -16.72
N TYR A 130 -2.21 4.30 -15.68
CA TYR A 130 -2.99 4.80 -14.55
C TYR A 130 -2.22 5.91 -13.81
N ALA A 131 -0.97 5.67 -13.46
CA ALA A 131 -0.13 6.65 -12.77
C ALA A 131 -0.01 7.96 -13.57
N ALA A 132 0.27 7.87 -14.88
CA ALA A 132 0.34 9.03 -15.76
C ALA A 132 -0.99 9.78 -15.89
N THR A 133 -2.11 9.05 -15.86
CA THR A 133 -3.46 9.64 -15.89
C THR A 133 -3.75 10.42 -14.61
N MET A 134 -3.43 9.83 -13.46
CA MET A 134 -3.62 10.47 -12.16
C MET A 134 -2.72 11.70 -11.99
N ASP A 135 -1.47 11.60 -12.42
CA ASP A 135 -0.53 12.73 -12.40
C ASP A 135 -1.05 13.91 -13.26
N LYS A 136 -1.58 13.60 -14.43
CA LYS A 136 -2.16 14.58 -15.35
C LYS A 136 -3.45 15.21 -14.81
N ALA A 137 -4.25 14.44 -14.07
CA ALA A 137 -5.46 14.93 -13.43
C ALA A 137 -5.16 15.88 -12.25
N GLY A 138 -4.01 15.73 -11.61
CA GLY A 138 -3.59 16.57 -10.49
C GLY A 138 -4.39 16.34 -9.21
N TYR A 139 -4.40 17.34 -8.32
CA TYR A 139 -5.17 17.26 -7.08
C TYR A 139 -6.69 17.12 -7.37
N PRO A 140 -7.45 16.25 -6.64
CA PRO A 140 -7.04 15.43 -5.49
C PRO A 140 -6.54 14.01 -5.82
N TYR A 141 -6.26 13.72 -7.07
CA TYR A 141 -5.94 12.36 -7.54
C TYR A 141 -4.45 12.01 -7.46
N ARG A 142 -3.63 12.99 -7.11
CA ARG A 142 -2.18 12.86 -7.00
C ARG A 142 -1.71 12.91 -5.55
#